data_de3ff0752cf0ee4fe9c3a944b3cc36f7
#
_entry.id   de3ff0752cf0ee4fe9c3a944b3cc36f7
#
_cell.length_a   1.000
_cell.length_b   1.000
_cell.length_c   1.000
_cell.angle_alpha   90.00
_cell.angle_beta   90.00
_cell.angle_gamma   90.00
#
_symmetry.space_group_name_H-M   'P 1'
#
loop_
_entity.id
_entity.type
_entity.pdbx_description
1 polymer ?
#
loop_
_entity_poly.entity_id
_entity_poly.type
_entity_poly.pdbx_seq_one_letter_code
_entity_poly.pdbx_strand_id
1 'polypeptide(L)'
;EDGYAALLYLKEHAAGLGVRSDQLMVGGESAGGGLCAAVCLRARDEGTVRVAFQMPLYPMLDDRDTESSRDNHGRVWNTRRNRLAWKLYLRGTDRVSPYAAPARAEDLADLPPAYSFVGDGEPFYAETVRYFERLRAAGVPAELDVYHTDMHAFDMMDPDAALSHQAAEIFNQHFAAAQQRFFAPQGERGAL
;
A
#
# COMPACT_ATOMS: atom_id res chain seq x y z
N GLU A 1 2.44 13.83 -4.06
CA GLU A 1 3.08 14.20 -5.35
C GLU A 1 4.46 13.57 -5.52
N ASP A 2 5.33 13.69 -4.53
CA ASP A 2 6.74 13.24 -4.61
C ASP A 2 6.89 11.75 -4.94
N GLY A 3 6.10 10.87 -4.34
CA GLY A 3 6.13 9.43 -4.64
C GLY A 3 5.77 9.12 -6.09
N TYR A 4 4.79 9.83 -6.64
CA TYR A 4 4.43 9.69 -8.05
C TYR A 4 5.51 10.25 -8.99
N ALA A 5 6.10 11.40 -8.64
CA ALA A 5 7.22 11.98 -9.38
C ALA A 5 8.44 11.04 -9.39
N ALA A 6 8.75 10.39 -8.26
CA ALA A 6 9.81 9.39 -8.19
C ALA A 6 9.54 8.19 -9.12
N LEU A 7 8.30 7.73 -9.19
CA LEU A 7 7.90 6.64 -10.09
C LEU A 7 8.06 7.02 -11.57
N LEU A 8 7.66 8.24 -11.94
CA LEU A 8 7.87 8.78 -13.29
C LEU A 8 9.37 8.88 -13.63
N TYR A 9 10.17 9.39 -12.69
CA TYR A 9 11.62 9.48 -12.85
C TYR A 9 12.25 8.10 -13.10
N LEU A 10 11.87 7.07 -12.33
CA LEU A 10 12.34 5.71 -12.53
C LEU A 10 11.96 5.17 -13.90
N LYS A 11 10.73 5.39 -14.37
CA LYS A 11 10.30 5.00 -15.71
C LYS A 11 11.19 5.65 -16.78
N GLU A 12 11.43 6.96 -16.68
CA GLU A 12 12.14 7.73 -17.70
C GLU A 12 13.65 7.39 -17.74
N HIS A 13 14.23 7.06 -16.59
CA HIS A 13 15.68 6.84 -16.45
C HIS A 13 16.04 5.36 -16.27
N ALA A 14 15.10 4.44 -16.41
CA ALA A 14 15.28 3.02 -16.14
C ALA A 14 16.53 2.43 -16.82
N ALA A 15 16.73 2.72 -18.11
CA ALA A 15 17.89 2.22 -18.86
C ALA A 15 19.22 2.75 -18.30
N GLY A 16 19.29 4.02 -17.94
CA GLY A 16 20.48 4.64 -17.34
C GLY A 16 20.79 4.16 -15.93
N LEU A 17 19.75 3.74 -15.20
CA LEU A 17 19.84 3.18 -13.85
C LEU A 17 20.10 1.66 -13.85
N GLY A 18 20.07 1.01 -15.02
CA GLY A 18 20.24 -0.44 -15.13
C GLY A 18 19.06 -1.23 -14.55
N VAL A 19 17.87 -0.64 -14.48
CA VAL A 19 16.64 -1.28 -13.97
C VAL A 19 15.62 -1.52 -15.10
N ARG A 20 14.69 -2.44 -14.88
CA ARG A 20 13.64 -2.74 -15.83
C ARG A 20 12.48 -1.77 -15.68
N SER A 21 12.10 -1.09 -16.77
CA SER A 21 10.93 -0.21 -16.77
C SER A 21 9.59 -0.96 -16.72
N ASP A 22 9.55 -2.20 -17.20
CA ASP A 22 8.35 -3.06 -17.22
C ASP A 22 8.10 -3.82 -15.90
N GLN A 23 8.93 -3.60 -14.89
CA GLN A 23 8.81 -4.19 -13.56
C GLN A 23 8.91 -3.16 -12.42
N LEU A 24 8.40 -1.97 -12.63
CA LEU A 24 8.30 -0.98 -11.54
C LEU A 24 7.31 -1.47 -10.50
N MET A 25 7.75 -1.62 -9.26
CA MET A 25 6.95 -2.05 -8.13
C MET A 25 6.94 -0.95 -7.08
N VAL A 26 5.84 -0.85 -6.33
CA VAL A 26 5.70 0.13 -5.25
C VAL A 26 5.43 -0.61 -3.95
N GLY A 27 6.22 -0.31 -2.93
CA GLY A 27 6.03 -0.85 -1.59
C GLY A 27 6.10 0.24 -0.54
N GLY A 28 5.49 -0.03 0.60
CA GLY A 28 5.54 0.88 1.74
C GLY A 28 4.78 0.34 2.94
N GLU A 29 5.14 0.80 4.11
CA GLU A 29 4.66 0.33 5.39
C GLU A 29 3.86 1.42 6.10
N SER A 30 2.79 1.06 6.79
CA SER A 30 2.02 1.99 7.62
C SER A 30 1.50 3.20 6.81
N ALA A 31 1.91 4.41 7.14
CA ALA A 31 1.64 5.60 6.31
C ALA A 31 2.23 5.48 4.90
N GLY A 32 3.42 4.86 4.76
CA GLY A 32 4.01 4.53 3.47
C GLY A 32 3.21 3.49 2.69
N GLY A 33 2.53 2.57 3.37
CA GLY A 33 1.56 1.64 2.78
C GLY A 33 0.35 2.37 2.20
N GLY A 34 -0.17 3.37 2.91
CA GLY A 34 -1.20 4.27 2.39
C GLY A 34 -0.72 5.04 1.16
N LEU A 35 0.51 5.56 1.22
CA LEU A 35 1.13 6.25 0.08
C LEU A 35 1.35 5.30 -1.11
N CYS A 36 1.75 4.05 -0.87
CA CYS A 36 1.87 3.01 -1.90
C CYS A 36 0.55 2.83 -2.67
N ALA A 37 -0.55 2.61 -1.95
CA ALA A 37 -1.88 2.49 -2.56
C ALA A 37 -2.29 3.76 -3.31
N ALA A 38 -2.04 4.94 -2.74
CA ALA A 38 -2.34 6.23 -3.37
C ALA A 38 -1.55 6.46 -4.67
N VAL A 39 -0.27 6.10 -4.70
CA VAL A 39 0.58 6.21 -5.90
C VAL A 39 0.10 5.26 -6.98
N CYS A 40 -0.32 4.04 -6.62
CA CYS A 40 -0.87 3.07 -7.56
C CYS A 40 -2.22 3.54 -8.15
N LEU A 41 -3.12 4.09 -7.32
CA LEU A 41 -4.36 4.73 -7.79
C LEU A 41 -4.06 5.84 -8.79
N ARG A 42 -3.16 6.75 -8.45
CA ARG A 42 -2.80 7.87 -9.32
C ARG A 42 -2.15 7.40 -10.62
N ALA A 43 -1.24 6.42 -10.55
CA ALA A 43 -0.57 5.87 -11.74
C ALA A 43 -1.57 5.26 -12.73
N ARG A 44 -2.58 4.54 -12.23
CA ARG A 44 -3.67 4.00 -13.03
C ARG A 44 -4.49 5.13 -13.68
N ASP A 45 -4.94 6.09 -12.89
CA ASP A 45 -5.85 7.16 -13.34
C ASP A 45 -5.19 8.10 -14.36
N GLU A 46 -3.91 8.41 -14.17
CA GLU A 46 -3.14 9.24 -15.10
C GLU A 46 -2.66 8.47 -16.35
N GLY A 47 -2.52 7.14 -16.25
CA GLY A 47 -2.11 6.29 -17.36
C GLY A 47 -0.68 6.52 -17.89
N THR A 48 0.09 7.42 -17.25
CA THR A 48 1.42 7.81 -17.71
C THR A 48 2.48 6.77 -17.37
N VAL A 49 2.32 6.06 -16.26
CA VAL A 49 3.23 4.99 -15.79
C VAL A 49 2.43 3.80 -15.31
N ARG A 50 2.92 2.60 -15.59
CA ARG A 50 2.31 1.35 -15.13
C ARG A 50 3.13 0.74 -14.03
N VAL A 51 2.46 0.28 -12.97
CA VAL A 51 3.05 -0.43 -11.83
C VAL A 51 2.78 -1.92 -12.00
N ALA A 52 3.81 -2.74 -11.85
CA ALA A 52 3.71 -4.19 -12.01
C ALA A 52 3.16 -4.90 -10.77
N PHE A 53 3.45 -4.37 -9.58
CA PHE A 53 3.04 -4.95 -8.31
C PHE A 53 3.02 -3.90 -7.20
N GLN A 54 2.13 -4.04 -6.22
CA GLN A 54 2.05 -3.17 -5.04
C GLN A 54 2.10 -3.97 -3.74
N MET A 55 2.81 -3.43 -2.76
CA MET A 55 2.96 -4.04 -1.41
C MET A 55 2.67 -2.99 -0.32
N PRO A 56 1.40 -2.60 -0.13
CA PRO A 56 1.01 -1.73 0.97
C PRO A 56 0.91 -2.54 2.27
N LEU A 57 1.96 -2.58 3.08
CA LEU A 57 2.03 -3.38 4.31
C LEU A 57 1.36 -2.66 5.48
N TYR A 58 0.46 -3.34 6.20
CA TYR A 58 -0.36 -2.78 7.29
C TYR A 58 -0.72 -1.30 7.05
N PRO A 59 -1.35 -0.99 5.91
CA PRO A 59 -1.40 0.36 5.39
C PRO A 59 -2.42 1.25 6.10
N MET A 60 -2.07 2.53 6.28
CA MET A 60 -2.97 3.59 6.72
C MET A 60 -3.79 4.10 5.52
N LEU A 61 -5.04 3.64 5.38
CA LEU A 61 -5.87 3.84 4.18
C LEU A 61 -7.10 4.72 4.37
N ASP A 62 -7.73 4.66 5.56
CA ASP A 62 -9.02 5.30 5.83
C ASP A 62 -8.88 6.40 6.90
N ASP A 63 -9.22 7.63 6.54
CA ASP A 63 -9.23 8.77 7.46
C ASP A 63 -10.42 8.75 8.43
N ARG A 64 -11.34 7.81 8.28
CA ARG A 64 -12.50 7.60 9.16
C ARG A 64 -12.21 6.48 10.16
N ASP A 65 -12.82 6.58 11.34
CA ASP A 65 -12.73 5.51 12.33
C ASP A 65 -13.37 4.21 11.80
N THR A 66 -12.61 3.13 11.86
CA THR A 66 -13.06 1.77 11.58
C THR A 66 -13.34 0.99 12.87
N GLU A 67 -13.80 -0.26 12.78
CA GLU A 67 -14.04 -1.11 13.96
C GLU A 67 -12.73 -1.37 14.72
N SER A 68 -11.62 -1.52 14.03
CA SER A 68 -10.30 -1.77 14.64
C SER A 68 -9.62 -0.50 15.13
N SER A 69 -9.95 0.68 14.57
CA SER A 69 -9.27 1.94 14.91
C SER A 69 -10.01 2.82 15.92
N ARG A 70 -11.35 2.67 16.06
CA ARG A 70 -12.18 3.59 16.89
C ARG A 70 -11.91 3.51 18.40
N ASP A 71 -11.50 2.35 18.89
CA ASP A 71 -11.21 2.10 20.32
C ASP A 71 -10.02 1.15 20.45
N ASN A 72 -8.89 1.55 19.94
CA ASN A 72 -7.64 0.78 19.97
C ASN A 72 -6.64 1.41 20.93
N HIS A 73 -6.01 0.60 21.77
CA HIS A 73 -5.07 0.99 22.81
C HIS A 73 -3.64 0.49 22.55
N GLY A 74 -3.32 0.08 21.33
CA GLY A 74 -2.01 -0.41 20.93
C GLY A 74 -0.85 0.51 21.35
N ARG A 75 0.26 -0.08 21.74
CA ARG A 75 1.42 0.67 22.28
C ARG A 75 2.11 1.51 21.20
N VAL A 76 2.25 0.97 20.00
CA VAL A 76 2.94 1.63 18.86
C VAL A 76 1.99 2.60 18.17
N TRP A 77 0.82 2.12 17.75
CA TRP A 77 -0.22 2.92 17.13
C TRP A 77 -1.56 2.66 17.80
N ASN A 78 -2.41 3.67 17.90
CA ASN A 78 -3.70 3.59 18.58
C ASN A 78 -4.66 4.68 18.09
N THR A 79 -5.90 4.63 18.54
CA THR A 79 -6.97 5.58 18.18
C THR A 79 -6.54 7.04 18.27
N ARG A 80 -5.91 7.45 19.39
CA ARG A 80 -5.51 8.84 19.62
C ARG A 80 -4.47 9.31 18.60
N ARG A 81 -3.45 8.49 18.36
CA ARG A 81 -2.38 8.77 17.39
C ARG A 81 -2.94 8.79 15.97
N ASN A 82 -3.80 7.83 15.64
CA ASN A 82 -4.42 7.73 14.32
C ASN A 82 -5.24 8.99 13.98
N ARG A 83 -6.15 9.39 14.86
CA ARG A 83 -6.95 10.61 14.67
C ARG A 83 -6.10 11.87 14.57
N LEU A 84 -5.04 11.99 15.39
CA LEU A 84 -4.12 13.11 15.32
C LEU A 84 -3.35 13.14 13.99
N ALA A 85 -2.84 11.99 13.53
CA ALA A 85 -2.10 11.89 12.27
C ALA A 85 -2.97 12.29 11.09
N TRP A 86 -4.18 11.74 10.98
CA TRP A 86 -5.13 12.13 9.92
C TRP A 86 -5.49 13.61 9.97
N LYS A 87 -5.75 14.16 11.19
CA LYS A 87 -6.04 15.59 11.37
C LYS A 87 -4.88 16.48 10.88
N LEU A 88 -3.64 16.08 11.15
CA LEU A 88 -2.46 16.84 10.72
C LEU A 88 -2.22 16.71 9.23
N TYR A 89 -2.33 15.50 8.69
CA TYR A 89 -2.11 15.20 7.28
C TYR A 89 -3.13 15.89 6.37
N LEU A 90 -4.40 15.91 6.78
CA LEU A 90 -5.50 16.51 6.01
C LEU A 90 -5.76 17.98 6.37
N ARG A 91 -4.86 18.61 7.13
CA ARG A 91 -5.02 20.02 7.55
C ARG A 91 -5.17 20.96 6.36
N GLY A 92 -6.25 21.73 6.35
CA GLY A 92 -6.55 22.68 5.27
C GLY A 92 -7.14 22.02 4.01
N THR A 93 -7.56 20.77 4.12
CA THR A 93 -8.23 20.05 3.02
C THR A 93 -9.73 20.09 3.25
N ASP A 94 -10.49 20.71 2.33
CA ASP A 94 -11.97 20.75 2.40
C ASP A 94 -12.60 19.43 1.93
N ARG A 95 -11.96 18.74 1.00
CA ARG A 95 -12.43 17.47 0.45
C ARG A 95 -11.28 16.46 0.39
N VAL A 96 -11.44 15.35 1.09
CA VAL A 96 -10.44 14.28 1.14
C VAL A 96 -10.44 13.50 -0.19
N SER A 97 -9.32 13.56 -0.89
CA SER A 97 -9.10 12.83 -2.14
C SER A 97 -8.78 11.35 -1.87
N PRO A 98 -9.13 10.43 -2.78
CA PRO A 98 -8.64 9.04 -2.75
C PRO A 98 -7.11 8.93 -2.76
N TYR A 99 -6.42 9.92 -3.30
CA TYR A 99 -4.95 9.97 -3.27
C TYR A 99 -4.38 10.40 -1.91
N ALA A 100 -5.22 10.86 -0.99
CA ALA A 100 -4.84 11.11 0.41
C ALA A 100 -5.33 9.98 1.32
N ALA A 101 -6.51 9.41 1.05
CA ALA A 101 -7.11 8.30 1.79
C ALA A 101 -7.63 7.24 0.82
N PRO A 102 -6.81 6.24 0.44
CA PRO A 102 -7.13 5.25 -0.61
C PRO A 102 -8.42 4.46 -0.40
N ALA A 103 -8.85 4.26 0.86
CA ALA A 103 -10.13 3.62 1.15
C ALA A 103 -11.35 4.37 0.61
N ARG A 104 -11.21 5.66 0.26
CA ARG A 104 -12.24 6.49 -0.36
C ARG A 104 -12.38 6.29 -1.87
N ALA A 105 -11.45 5.59 -2.52
CA ALA A 105 -11.58 5.27 -3.94
C ALA A 105 -12.83 4.42 -4.17
N GLU A 106 -13.69 4.81 -5.11
CA GLU A 106 -14.92 4.09 -5.44
C GLU A 106 -14.62 2.88 -6.31
N ASP A 107 -13.70 3.02 -7.24
CA ASP A 107 -13.26 1.98 -8.17
C ASP A 107 -11.80 1.58 -7.90
N LEU A 108 -11.57 0.26 -7.79
CA LEU A 108 -10.24 -0.34 -7.64
C LEU A 108 -9.86 -1.26 -8.82
N ALA A 109 -10.64 -1.25 -9.90
CA ALA A 109 -10.29 -2.01 -11.10
C ALA A 109 -8.98 -1.51 -11.70
N ASP A 110 -8.31 -2.40 -12.43
CA ASP A 110 -7.07 -2.13 -13.16
C ASP A 110 -5.88 -1.68 -12.28
N LEU A 111 -5.99 -1.81 -10.96
CA LEU A 111 -4.85 -1.62 -10.07
C LEU A 111 -3.86 -2.79 -10.19
N PRO A 112 -2.58 -2.56 -9.89
CA PRO A 112 -1.58 -3.64 -9.93
C PRO A 112 -1.91 -4.74 -8.92
N PRO A 113 -1.56 -6.00 -9.22
CA PRO A 113 -1.63 -7.09 -8.25
C PRO A 113 -0.98 -6.69 -6.92
N ALA A 114 -1.52 -7.17 -5.81
CA ALA A 114 -1.18 -6.70 -4.48
C ALA A 114 -0.85 -7.83 -3.50
N TYR A 115 0.08 -7.56 -2.59
CA TYR A 115 0.29 -8.34 -1.38
C TYR A 115 0.38 -7.42 -0.17
N SER A 116 -0.16 -7.87 0.96
CA SER A 116 -0.01 -7.21 2.26
C SER A 116 -0.02 -8.23 3.40
N PHE A 117 0.38 -7.75 4.57
CA PHE A 117 0.06 -8.41 5.83
C PHE A 117 -0.34 -7.38 6.89
N VAL A 118 -1.05 -7.84 7.94
CA VAL A 118 -1.55 -6.98 9.01
C VAL A 118 -1.79 -7.80 10.28
N GLY A 119 -1.65 -7.19 11.46
CA GLY A 119 -2.05 -7.77 12.74
C GLY A 119 -3.55 -7.66 12.97
N ASP A 120 -4.20 -8.70 13.51
CA ASP A 120 -5.66 -8.72 13.76
C ASP A 120 -6.12 -7.81 14.91
N GLY A 121 -5.20 -7.42 15.81
CA GLY A 121 -5.46 -6.52 16.93
C GLY A 121 -4.99 -5.08 16.72
N GLU A 122 -4.38 -4.75 15.57
CA GLU A 122 -3.90 -3.38 15.31
C GLU A 122 -4.97 -2.46 14.70
N PRO A 123 -4.78 -1.11 14.76
CA PRO A 123 -5.78 -0.15 14.26
C PRO A 123 -6.12 -0.29 12.78
N PHE A 124 -5.18 -0.66 11.93
CA PHE A 124 -5.37 -0.72 10.48
C PHE A 124 -5.94 -2.04 9.95
N TYR A 125 -6.24 -2.98 10.82
CA TYR A 125 -6.76 -4.30 10.44
C TYR A 125 -8.01 -4.21 9.56
N ALA A 126 -9.07 -3.55 10.04
CA ALA A 126 -10.35 -3.54 9.34
C ALA A 126 -10.28 -2.83 7.98
N GLU A 127 -9.54 -1.71 7.88
CA GLU A 127 -9.39 -0.99 6.62
C GLU A 127 -8.55 -1.77 5.61
N THR A 128 -7.50 -2.47 6.07
CA THR A 128 -6.67 -3.33 5.22
C THR A 128 -7.48 -4.49 4.67
N VAL A 129 -8.21 -5.23 5.52
CA VAL A 129 -9.05 -6.35 5.09
C VAL A 129 -10.07 -5.89 4.05
N ARG A 130 -10.80 -4.81 4.31
CA ARG A 130 -11.81 -4.26 3.36
C ARG A 130 -11.18 -3.82 2.05
N TYR A 131 -10.03 -3.18 2.09
CA TYR A 131 -9.37 -2.73 0.88
C TYR A 131 -8.97 -3.91 -0.01
N PHE A 132 -8.42 -4.97 0.58
CA PHE A 132 -8.04 -6.19 -0.13
C PHE A 132 -9.25 -7.00 -0.63
N GLU A 133 -10.35 -7.04 0.12
CA GLU A 133 -11.62 -7.61 -0.36
C GLU A 133 -12.14 -6.85 -1.57
N ARG A 134 -12.09 -5.51 -1.55
CA ARG A 134 -12.51 -4.66 -2.67
C ARG A 134 -11.59 -4.80 -3.89
N LEU A 135 -10.28 -4.94 -3.71
CA LEU A 135 -9.35 -5.27 -4.79
C LEU A 135 -9.77 -6.58 -5.49
N ARG A 136 -10.00 -7.64 -4.72
CA ARG A 136 -10.46 -8.93 -5.25
C ARG A 136 -11.81 -8.83 -5.94
N ALA A 137 -12.76 -8.11 -5.37
CA ALA A 137 -14.07 -7.88 -5.98
C ALA A 137 -13.99 -7.09 -7.30
N ALA A 138 -12.99 -6.23 -7.45
CA ALA A 138 -12.70 -5.50 -8.69
C ALA A 138 -11.86 -6.31 -9.70
N GLY A 139 -11.60 -7.59 -9.44
CA GLY A 139 -10.84 -8.48 -10.33
C GLY A 139 -9.31 -8.36 -10.20
N VAL A 140 -8.80 -7.61 -9.22
CA VAL A 140 -7.37 -7.45 -8.97
C VAL A 140 -6.86 -8.65 -8.14
N PRO A 141 -5.82 -9.38 -8.58
CA PRO A 141 -5.17 -10.39 -7.77
C PRO A 141 -4.59 -9.75 -6.50
N ALA A 142 -5.08 -10.13 -5.32
CA ALA A 142 -4.69 -9.52 -4.06
C ALA A 142 -4.63 -10.56 -2.94
N GLU A 143 -3.46 -10.71 -2.35
CA GLU A 143 -3.19 -11.67 -1.27
C GLU A 143 -2.92 -10.90 0.03
N LEU A 144 -3.51 -11.36 1.13
CA LEU A 144 -3.41 -10.73 2.45
C LEU A 144 -3.20 -11.80 3.51
N ASP A 145 -2.11 -11.67 4.26
CA ASP A 145 -1.87 -12.46 5.47
C ASP A 145 -2.29 -11.71 6.72
N VAL A 146 -2.92 -12.41 7.64
CA VAL A 146 -3.34 -11.87 8.92
C VAL A 146 -2.59 -12.59 10.03
N TYR A 147 -1.88 -11.83 10.85
CA TYR A 147 -1.12 -12.34 11.98
C TYR A 147 -1.82 -12.03 13.30
N HIS A 148 -1.73 -12.97 14.25
CA HIS A 148 -2.33 -12.76 15.57
C HIS A 148 -1.42 -11.90 16.45
N THR A 149 -1.59 -10.58 16.35
CA THR A 149 -0.85 -9.58 17.13
C THR A 149 -1.59 -8.25 17.17
N ASP A 150 -1.48 -7.53 18.29
CA ASP A 150 -1.97 -6.15 18.45
C ASP A 150 -0.89 -5.10 18.19
N MET A 151 0.34 -5.54 17.92
CA MET A 151 1.47 -4.65 17.71
C MET A 151 1.51 -4.19 16.25
N HIS A 152 1.24 -2.91 16.00
CA HIS A 152 1.46 -2.30 14.71
C HIS A 152 2.95 -2.32 14.35
N ALA A 153 3.27 -2.68 13.09
CA ALA A 153 4.64 -2.84 12.59
C ALA A 153 5.46 -3.83 13.44
N PHE A 154 4.85 -4.95 13.83
CA PHE A 154 5.46 -5.95 14.72
C PHE A 154 6.79 -6.49 14.18
N ASP A 155 6.90 -6.62 12.86
CA ASP A 155 8.10 -7.06 12.14
C ASP A 155 9.29 -6.12 12.30
N MET A 156 9.03 -4.82 12.44
CA MET A 156 10.03 -3.78 12.68
C MET A 156 10.29 -3.53 14.17
N MET A 157 9.23 -3.65 14.99
CA MET A 157 9.31 -3.35 16.43
C MET A 157 9.94 -4.48 17.24
N ASP A 158 9.79 -5.72 16.79
CA ASP A 158 10.39 -6.91 17.37
C ASP A 158 10.92 -7.85 16.26
N PRO A 159 12.00 -7.45 15.59
CA PRO A 159 12.50 -8.15 14.39
C PRO A 159 13.01 -9.56 14.71
N ASP A 160 13.37 -9.85 15.96
CA ASP A 160 13.89 -11.15 16.38
C ASP A 160 12.77 -12.12 16.79
N ALA A 161 11.52 -11.69 16.85
CA ALA A 161 10.39 -12.54 17.17
C ALA A 161 10.13 -13.58 16.06
N ALA A 162 9.70 -14.79 16.46
CA ALA A 162 9.36 -15.85 15.51
C ALA A 162 8.29 -15.41 14.50
N LEU A 163 7.31 -14.60 14.95
CA LEU A 163 6.26 -14.06 14.10
C LEU A 163 6.82 -13.11 13.04
N SER A 164 7.80 -12.27 13.40
CA SER A 164 8.46 -11.34 12.48
C SER A 164 9.30 -12.08 11.45
N HIS A 165 10.02 -13.12 11.85
CA HIS A 165 10.75 -14.00 10.94
C HIS A 165 9.79 -14.68 9.95
N GLN A 166 8.64 -15.19 10.42
CA GLN A 166 7.63 -15.80 9.58
C GLN A 166 7.06 -14.79 8.56
N ALA A 167 6.72 -13.58 9.01
CA ALA A 167 6.20 -12.54 8.12
C ALA A 167 7.23 -12.14 7.05
N ALA A 168 8.50 -11.98 7.44
CA ALA A 168 9.59 -11.66 6.52
C ALA A 168 9.83 -12.79 5.49
N GLU A 169 9.76 -14.05 5.90
CA GLU A 169 9.89 -15.19 4.99
C GLU A 169 8.77 -15.20 3.95
N ILE A 170 7.52 -15.06 4.38
CA ILE A 170 6.36 -15.07 3.50
C ILE A 170 6.37 -13.84 2.58
N PHE A 171 6.71 -12.65 3.11
CA PHE A 171 6.90 -11.45 2.29
C PHE A 171 7.93 -11.67 1.17
N ASN A 172 9.09 -12.25 1.50
CA ASN A 172 10.14 -12.54 0.52
C ASN A 172 9.67 -13.54 -0.56
N GLN A 173 8.85 -14.53 -0.18
CA GLN A 173 8.26 -15.48 -1.14
C GLN A 173 7.32 -14.76 -2.11
N HIS A 174 6.42 -13.89 -1.62
CA HIS A 174 5.53 -13.09 -2.46
C HIS A 174 6.29 -12.14 -3.37
N PHE A 175 7.33 -11.47 -2.84
CA PHE A 175 8.16 -10.58 -3.63
C PHE A 175 8.91 -11.32 -4.74
N ALA A 176 9.53 -12.46 -4.43
CA ALA A 176 10.22 -13.30 -5.42
C ALA A 176 9.24 -13.83 -6.49
N ALA A 177 8.05 -14.24 -6.09
CA ALA A 177 7.00 -14.67 -7.03
C ALA A 177 6.53 -13.50 -7.92
N ALA A 178 6.39 -12.31 -7.36
CA ALA A 178 6.01 -11.11 -8.11
C ALA A 178 7.04 -10.76 -9.18
N GLN A 179 8.34 -10.85 -8.87
CA GLN A 179 9.43 -10.63 -9.83
C GLN A 179 9.38 -11.59 -11.03
N GLN A 180 8.83 -12.79 -10.86
CA GLN A 180 8.73 -13.78 -11.92
C GLN A 180 7.41 -13.68 -12.73
N ARG A 181 6.35 -13.16 -12.13
CA ARG A 181 4.98 -13.28 -12.66
C ARG A 181 4.39 -11.96 -13.15
N PHE A 182 4.76 -10.82 -12.55
CA PHE A 182 4.08 -9.56 -12.83
C PHE A 182 4.97 -8.60 -13.60
N PHE A 183 4.46 -8.21 -14.75
CA PHE A 183 5.08 -7.26 -15.66
C PHE A 183 4.05 -6.24 -16.12
N ALA A 184 4.44 -4.99 -16.20
CA ALA A 184 3.61 -3.89 -16.69
C ALA A 184 4.40 -3.11 -17.74
N PRO A 185 4.44 -3.57 -18.99
CA PRO A 185 5.14 -2.88 -20.07
C PRO A 185 4.67 -1.44 -20.18
N GLN A 186 5.62 -0.51 -20.17
CA GLN A 186 5.31 0.90 -20.32
C GLN A 186 4.89 1.18 -21.77
N GLY A 187 3.78 1.90 -21.95
CA GLY A 187 3.38 2.36 -23.28
C GLY A 187 4.45 3.28 -23.88
N GLU A 188 4.62 3.22 -25.20
CA GLU A 188 5.39 4.23 -25.91
C GLU A 188 4.76 5.61 -25.64
N ARG A 189 5.58 6.65 -25.45
CA ARG A 189 5.04 8.01 -25.39
C ARG A 189 4.27 8.23 -26.69
N GLY A 190 2.96 8.35 -26.58
CA GLY A 190 2.18 8.82 -27.72
C GLY A 190 2.83 10.12 -28.21
N ALA A 191 3.31 10.13 -29.43
CA ALA A 191 3.67 11.36 -30.11
C ALA A 191 2.40 12.22 -30.17
N LEU A 192 2.36 13.28 -29.34
CA LEU A 192 1.41 14.39 -29.53
C LEU A 192 1.96 15.30 -30.60
#